data_b615def89cb0bb2b866f9a896eb3c969
#
_entry.id   b615def89cb0bb2b866f9a896eb3c969
#
_cell.length_a   1.000
_cell.length_b   1.000
_cell.length_c   1.000
_cell.angle_alpha   90.00
_cell.angle_beta   90.00
_cell.angle_gamma   90.00
#
_symmetry.space_group_name_H-M   'P 1'
#
loop_
_entity.id
_entity.type
_entity.pdbx_description
1 polymer ?
#
loop_
_entity_poly.entity_id
_entity_poly.type
_entity_poly.pdbx_seq_one_letter_code
_entity_poly.pdbx_strand_id
1 'polypeptide(L)'
;MSRNTFILLSFAVIIILSYISASYGLEDYITTLFHKANDAYERGLGLDGEAREKELITAATNYEKLVNQANIKNGYLYYNLGNTYFHLNELGKAILNYRRAQRLMPNYPELRENLRTALLKRQDKIDKTQMESIWRTLFFWHYLICTRSKALFFSFFFTLIWILLFIRIYQNSILVKWALISSILLIVFLGASLIMERYERNYIKSGVIITKEVDAKKAPYQGAESEFLKPLHEGTEFQLIEERSGWFKIKLDDGKTTWIPADSSELI
;
A
#
# COMPACT_ATOMS: atom_id res chain seq x y z
N MET A 1 -54.90 -7.78 0.26
CA MET A 1 -53.66 -7.47 -0.54
C MET A 1 -54.02 -7.55 -2.00
N SER A 2 -53.73 -6.51 -2.79
CA SER A 2 -54.09 -6.54 -4.21
C SER A 2 -53.22 -7.52 -4.98
N ARG A 3 -53.72 -8.08 -6.07
CA ARG A 3 -52.95 -9.01 -6.94
C ARG A 3 -51.63 -8.40 -7.39
N ASN A 4 -51.54 -7.09 -7.58
CA ASN A 4 -50.35 -6.36 -7.98
C ASN A 4 -49.32 -6.27 -6.84
N THR A 5 -49.76 -6.11 -5.58
CA THR A 5 -48.87 -6.12 -4.40
C THR A 5 -48.25 -7.49 -4.16
N PHE A 6 -49.00 -8.57 -4.42
CA PHE A 6 -48.46 -9.93 -4.30
C PHE A 6 -47.39 -10.21 -5.39
N ILE A 7 -47.63 -9.77 -6.64
CA ILE A 7 -46.63 -9.90 -7.71
C ILE A 7 -45.37 -9.12 -7.42
N LEU A 8 -45.46 -7.87 -6.94
CA LEU A 8 -44.30 -7.05 -6.58
C LEU A 8 -43.52 -7.67 -5.44
N LEU A 9 -44.18 -8.22 -4.42
CA LEU A 9 -43.51 -8.93 -3.33
C LEU A 9 -42.79 -10.19 -3.79
N SER A 10 -43.40 -10.98 -4.68
CA SER A 10 -42.72 -12.18 -5.23
C SER A 10 -41.50 -11.82 -6.08
N PHE A 11 -41.57 -10.76 -6.89
CA PHE A 11 -40.40 -10.28 -7.64
C PHE A 11 -39.28 -9.79 -6.67
N ALA A 12 -39.60 -9.05 -5.64
CA ALA A 12 -38.64 -8.61 -4.63
C ALA A 12 -37.95 -9.80 -3.93
N VAL A 13 -38.71 -10.82 -3.55
CA VAL A 13 -38.16 -12.05 -2.95
C VAL A 13 -37.23 -12.79 -3.91
N ILE A 14 -37.61 -12.93 -5.19
CA ILE A 14 -36.77 -13.57 -6.21
C ILE A 14 -35.46 -12.79 -6.39
N ILE A 15 -35.51 -11.45 -6.44
CA ILE A 15 -34.31 -10.61 -6.55
C ILE A 15 -33.41 -10.79 -5.33
N ILE A 16 -33.97 -10.80 -4.13
CA ILE A 16 -33.21 -11.00 -2.89
C ILE A 16 -32.58 -12.40 -2.87
N LEU A 17 -33.31 -13.45 -3.23
CA LEU A 17 -32.80 -14.81 -3.27
C LEU A 17 -31.70 -14.97 -4.33
N SER A 18 -31.86 -14.35 -5.50
CA SER A 18 -30.82 -14.38 -6.54
C SER A 18 -29.54 -13.63 -6.11
N TYR A 19 -29.68 -12.50 -5.40
CA TYR A 19 -28.56 -11.76 -4.86
C TYR A 19 -27.81 -12.56 -3.77
N ILE A 20 -28.56 -13.20 -2.87
CA ILE A 20 -28.02 -14.09 -1.84
C ILE A 20 -27.27 -15.27 -2.48
N SER A 21 -27.87 -15.94 -3.46
CA SER A 21 -27.23 -17.07 -4.16
C SER A 21 -25.96 -16.63 -4.89
N ALA A 22 -25.98 -15.47 -5.54
CA ALA A 22 -24.79 -14.92 -6.21
C ALA A 22 -23.67 -14.57 -5.24
N SER A 23 -24.01 -14.05 -4.04
CA SER A 23 -23.00 -13.73 -3.01
C SER A 23 -22.35 -14.99 -2.42
N TYR A 24 -23.10 -16.05 -2.17
CA TYR A 24 -22.56 -17.34 -1.73
C TYR A 24 -21.65 -17.97 -2.79
N GLY A 25 -22.05 -17.93 -4.06
CA GLY A 25 -21.22 -18.45 -5.16
C GLY A 25 -19.91 -17.70 -5.33
N LEU A 26 -19.91 -16.38 -5.10
CA LEU A 26 -18.71 -15.57 -5.14
C LEU A 26 -17.77 -15.86 -3.96
N GLU A 27 -18.31 -16.05 -2.77
CA GLU A 27 -17.52 -16.37 -1.55
C GLU A 27 -16.85 -17.74 -1.70
N ASP A 28 -17.57 -18.74 -2.19
CA ASP A 28 -17.03 -20.08 -2.46
C ASP A 28 -15.94 -20.04 -3.53
N TYR A 29 -16.16 -19.30 -4.61
CA TYR A 29 -15.14 -19.09 -5.65
C TYR A 29 -13.87 -18.45 -5.10
N ILE A 30 -13.99 -17.37 -4.31
CA ILE A 30 -12.87 -16.68 -3.68
C ILE A 30 -12.09 -17.63 -2.76
N THR A 31 -12.80 -18.36 -1.90
CA THR A 31 -12.22 -19.30 -0.95
C THR A 31 -11.48 -20.43 -1.68
N THR A 32 -12.12 -21.01 -2.69
CA THR A 32 -11.53 -22.07 -3.52
C THR A 32 -10.27 -21.58 -4.23
N LEU A 33 -10.31 -20.39 -4.80
CA LEU A 33 -9.17 -19.80 -5.52
C LEU A 33 -8.00 -19.49 -4.58
N PHE A 34 -8.30 -19.01 -3.37
CA PHE A 34 -7.30 -18.75 -2.35
C PHE A 34 -6.60 -20.03 -1.87
N HIS A 35 -7.37 -21.10 -1.62
CA HIS A 35 -6.79 -22.41 -1.28
C HIS A 35 -5.92 -22.95 -2.42
N LYS A 36 -6.41 -22.92 -3.66
CA LYS A 36 -5.61 -23.34 -4.83
C LYS A 36 -4.29 -22.57 -4.95
N ALA A 37 -4.31 -21.28 -4.66
CA ALA A 37 -3.11 -20.46 -4.69
C ALA A 37 -2.13 -20.85 -3.59
N ASN A 38 -2.62 -21.02 -2.34
CA ASN A 38 -1.79 -21.45 -1.22
C ASN A 38 -1.20 -22.85 -1.45
N ASP A 39 -2.02 -23.81 -1.88
CA ASP A 39 -1.57 -25.19 -2.14
C ASP A 39 -0.49 -25.23 -3.23
N ALA A 40 -0.66 -24.45 -4.30
CA ALA A 40 0.34 -24.35 -5.35
C ALA A 40 1.63 -23.69 -4.84
N TYR A 41 1.52 -22.66 -4.01
CA TYR A 41 2.68 -22.01 -3.37
C TYR A 41 3.46 -23.00 -2.50
N GLU A 42 2.78 -23.71 -1.60
CA GLU A 42 3.40 -24.69 -0.72
C GLU A 42 4.06 -25.86 -1.50
N ARG A 43 3.39 -26.38 -2.54
CA ARG A 43 4.01 -27.37 -3.43
C ARG A 43 5.25 -26.84 -4.11
N GLY A 44 5.19 -25.58 -4.61
CA GLY A 44 6.33 -24.92 -5.24
C GLY A 44 7.52 -24.75 -4.31
N LEU A 45 7.31 -24.53 -3.01
CA LEU A 45 8.40 -24.45 -2.02
C LEU A 45 9.10 -25.79 -1.80
N GLY A 46 8.38 -26.91 -1.98
CA GLY A 46 8.93 -28.28 -1.82
C GLY A 46 9.57 -28.86 -3.08
N LEU A 47 9.61 -28.13 -4.19
CA LEU A 47 10.11 -28.57 -5.49
C LEU A 47 11.33 -27.77 -5.92
N ASP A 48 12.04 -28.26 -6.94
CA ASP A 48 13.16 -27.57 -7.57
C ASP A 48 12.98 -27.44 -9.09
N GLY A 49 13.75 -26.56 -9.71
CA GLY A 49 13.82 -26.38 -11.17
C GLY A 49 12.47 -25.95 -11.78
N GLU A 50 12.17 -26.48 -12.96
CA GLU A 50 10.99 -26.13 -13.75
C GLU A 50 9.67 -26.48 -13.05
N ALA A 51 9.63 -27.59 -12.29
CA ALA A 51 8.45 -27.98 -11.54
C ALA A 51 8.09 -26.96 -10.45
N ARG A 52 9.09 -26.44 -9.75
CA ARG A 52 8.93 -25.34 -8.79
C ARG A 52 8.36 -24.10 -9.45
N GLU A 53 8.99 -23.67 -10.55
CA GLU A 53 8.57 -22.47 -11.27
C GLU A 53 7.11 -22.57 -11.73
N LYS A 54 6.70 -23.69 -12.29
CA LYS A 54 5.33 -23.96 -12.74
C LYS A 54 4.31 -23.83 -11.61
N GLU A 55 4.58 -24.42 -10.43
CA GLU A 55 3.69 -24.32 -9.28
C GLU A 55 3.63 -22.88 -8.75
N LEU A 56 4.74 -22.17 -8.66
CA LEU A 56 4.78 -20.77 -8.24
C LEU A 56 4.05 -19.84 -9.22
N ILE A 57 4.15 -20.07 -10.55
CA ILE A 57 3.37 -19.34 -11.57
C ILE A 57 1.88 -19.63 -11.39
N THR A 58 1.51 -20.86 -11.09
CA THR A 58 0.11 -21.25 -10.79
C THR A 58 -0.41 -20.51 -9.55
N ALA A 59 0.40 -20.43 -8.50
CA ALA A 59 0.07 -19.68 -7.29
C ALA A 59 -0.11 -18.18 -7.59
N ALA A 60 0.85 -17.55 -8.27
CA ALA A 60 0.79 -16.14 -8.65
C ALA A 60 -0.48 -15.83 -9.47
N THR A 61 -0.76 -16.65 -10.50
CA THR A 61 -1.94 -16.49 -11.34
C THR A 61 -3.25 -16.53 -10.54
N ASN A 62 -3.36 -17.45 -9.58
CA ASN A 62 -4.56 -17.56 -8.76
C ASN A 62 -4.70 -16.39 -7.76
N TYR A 63 -3.58 -15.94 -7.15
CA TYR A 63 -3.59 -14.72 -6.32
C TYR A 63 -3.94 -13.47 -7.14
N GLU A 64 -3.40 -13.33 -8.37
CA GLU A 64 -3.74 -12.22 -9.25
C GLU A 64 -5.23 -12.20 -9.65
N LYS A 65 -5.83 -13.35 -9.89
CA LYS A 65 -7.29 -13.42 -10.12
C LYS A 65 -8.08 -12.89 -8.94
N LEU A 66 -7.66 -13.18 -7.70
CA LEU A 66 -8.29 -12.62 -6.49
C LEU A 66 -8.13 -11.11 -6.41
N VAL A 67 -6.95 -10.59 -6.72
CA VAL A 67 -6.68 -9.15 -6.70
C VAL A 67 -7.42 -8.42 -7.82
N ASN A 68 -7.30 -8.91 -9.06
CA ASN A 68 -7.70 -8.16 -10.24
C ASN A 68 -9.15 -8.43 -10.66
N GLN A 69 -9.63 -9.68 -10.58
CA GLN A 69 -10.97 -10.07 -11.00
C GLN A 69 -11.98 -9.99 -9.87
N ALA A 70 -11.63 -10.45 -8.67
CA ALA A 70 -12.50 -10.36 -7.50
C ALA A 70 -12.31 -9.02 -6.74
N ASN A 71 -11.39 -8.15 -7.17
CA ASN A 71 -11.07 -6.84 -6.58
C ASN A 71 -10.82 -6.90 -5.05
N ILE A 72 -10.17 -7.97 -4.60
CA ILE A 72 -9.90 -8.17 -3.17
C ILE A 72 -8.66 -7.39 -2.76
N LYS A 73 -8.85 -6.41 -1.90
CA LYS A 73 -7.78 -5.63 -1.27
C LYS A 73 -7.52 -6.16 0.15
N ASN A 74 -6.66 -7.15 0.26
CA ASN A 74 -6.31 -7.78 1.53
C ASN A 74 -4.79 -7.80 1.71
N GLY A 75 -4.30 -7.41 2.89
CA GLY A 75 -2.86 -7.32 3.17
C GLY A 75 -2.15 -8.67 3.09
N TYR A 76 -2.76 -9.74 3.59
CA TYR A 76 -2.19 -11.09 3.53
C TYR A 76 -2.15 -11.63 2.09
N LEU A 77 -3.17 -11.30 1.28
CA LEU A 77 -3.19 -11.67 -0.14
C LEU A 77 -2.02 -11.03 -0.89
N TYR A 78 -1.81 -9.73 -0.73
CA TYR A 78 -0.67 -9.04 -1.32
C TYR A 78 0.67 -9.54 -0.78
N TYR A 79 0.74 -9.88 0.51
CA TYR A 79 1.94 -10.46 1.11
C TYR A 79 2.31 -11.80 0.48
N ASN A 80 1.33 -12.71 0.34
CA ASN A 80 1.54 -14.03 -0.27
C ASN A 80 1.90 -13.91 -1.76
N LEU A 81 1.26 -13.00 -2.49
CA LEU A 81 1.61 -12.70 -3.88
C LEU A 81 3.04 -12.13 -3.99
N GLY A 82 3.43 -11.25 -3.06
CA GLY A 82 4.79 -10.75 -2.96
C GLY A 82 5.83 -11.84 -2.71
N ASN A 83 5.53 -12.78 -1.79
CA ASN A 83 6.38 -13.95 -1.53
C ASN A 83 6.51 -14.83 -2.78
N THR A 84 5.40 -15.07 -3.47
CA THR A 84 5.39 -15.87 -4.70
C THR A 84 6.29 -15.27 -5.77
N TYR A 85 6.16 -13.97 -6.04
CA TYR A 85 7.02 -13.28 -7.00
C TYR A 85 8.49 -13.21 -6.57
N PHE A 86 8.74 -13.08 -5.26
CA PHE A 86 10.11 -13.13 -4.75
C PHE A 86 10.78 -14.48 -5.03
N HIS A 87 10.04 -15.59 -4.87
CA HIS A 87 10.53 -16.93 -5.20
C HIS A 87 10.65 -17.19 -6.72
N LEU A 88 9.89 -16.47 -7.55
CA LEU A 88 10.02 -16.45 -9.01
C LEU A 88 11.15 -15.55 -9.51
N ASN A 89 11.88 -14.87 -8.62
CA ASN A 89 12.89 -13.86 -8.96
C ASN A 89 12.33 -12.68 -9.79
N GLU A 90 11.03 -12.40 -9.67
CA GLU A 90 10.38 -11.21 -10.21
C GLU A 90 10.37 -10.09 -9.15
N LEU A 91 11.53 -9.49 -8.94
CA LEU A 91 11.79 -8.60 -7.80
C LEU A 91 10.91 -7.36 -7.81
N GLY A 92 10.64 -6.78 -8.98
CA GLY A 92 9.78 -5.61 -9.13
C GLY A 92 8.37 -5.87 -8.65
N LYS A 93 7.76 -6.98 -9.10
CA LYS A 93 6.42 -7.38 -8.67
C LYS A 93 6.37 -7.78 -7.19
N ALA A 94 7.44 -8.40 -6.68
CA ALA A 94 7.53 -8.73 -5.25
C ALA A 94 7.49 -7.46 -4.39
N ILE A 95 8.34 -6.46 -4.68
CA ILE A 95 8.38 -5.19 -3.96
C ILE A 95 7.04 -4.44 -4.07
N LEU A 96 6.44 -4.39 -5.27
CA LEU A 96 5.13 -3.79 -5.48
C LEU A 96 4.07 -4.37 -4.53
N ASN A 97 3.95 -5.70 -4.49
CA ASN A 97 2.95 -6.38 -3.67
C ASN A 97 3.26 -6.29 -2.18
N TYR A 98 4.52 -6.33 -1.77
CA TYR A 98 4.91 -6.04 -0.38
C TYR A 98 4.55 -4.60 0.03
N ARG A 99 4.69 -3.61 -0.85
CA ARG A 99 4.28 -2.22 -0.57
C ARG A 99 2.76 -2.09 -0.47
N ARG A 100 2.00 -2.76 -1.34
CA ARG A 100 0.53 -2.85 -1.23
C ARG A 100 0.10 -3.51 0.08
N ALA A 101 0.75 -4.60 0.48
CA ALA A 101 0.52 -5.25 1.77
C ALA A 101 0.86 -4.31 2.94
N GLN A 102 1.97 -3.58 2.88
CA GLN A 102 2.41 -2.66 3.92
C GLN A 102 1.42 -1.52 4.17
N ARG A 103 0.74 -1.02 3.13
CA ARG A 103 -0.33 -0.02 3.29
C ARG A 103 -1.50 -0.53 4.13
N LEU A 104 -1.79 -1.84 4.05
CA LEU A 104 -2.90 -2.48 4.76
C LEU A 104 -2.48 -3.05 6.11
N MET A 105 -1.22 -3.51 6.23
CA MET A 105 -0.65 -4.16 7.41
C MET A 105 0.71 -3.55 7.79
N PRO A 106 0.79 -2.27 8.20
CA PRO A 106 2.07 -1.58 8.40
C PRO A 106 2.92 -2.17 9.53
N ASN A 107 2.30 -2.87 10.48
CA ASN A 107 2.96 -3.41 11.67
C ASN A 107 3.22 -4.93 11.60
N TYR A 108 3.09 -5.56 10.42
CA TYR A 108 3.33 -6.98 10.25
C TYR A 108 4.84 -7.26 10.12
N PRO A 109 5.47 -7.93 11.11
CA PRO A 109 6.95 -8.04 11.19
C PRO A 109 7.54 -8.80 10.01
N GLU A 110 6.92 -9.92 9.61
CA GLU A 110 7.40 -10.80 8.54
C GLU A 110 7.38 -10.07 7.18
N LEU A 111 6.33 -9.29 6.92
CA LEU A 111 6.26 -8.44 5.73
C LEU A 111 7.41 -7.42 5.70
N ARG A 112 7.70 -6.81 6.82
CA ARG A 112 8.77 -5.81 6.92
C ARG A 112 10.14 -6.41 6.62
N GLU A 113 10.39 -7.62 7.12
CA GLU A 113 11.67 -8.32 6.88
C GLU A 113 11.79 -8.80 5.44
N ASN A 114 10.70 -9.38 4.85
CA ASN A 114 10.69 -9.82 3.47
C ASN A 114 10.85 -8.64 2.50
N LEU A 115 10.15 -7.53 2.76
CA LEU A 115 10.33 -6.31 1.97
C LEU A 115 11.76 -5.77 2.08
N ARG A 116 12.35 -5.75 3.29
CA ARG A 116 13.73 -5.33 3.48
C ARG A 116 14.70 -6.20 2.67
N THR A 117 14.51 -7.52 2.72
CA THR A 117 15.31 -8.47 1.95
C THR A 117 15.18 -8.23 0.45
N ALA A 118 13.96 -8.00 -0.05
CA ALA A 118 13.73 -7.67 -1.45
C ALA A 118 14.42 -6.35 -1.86
N LEU A 119 14.29 -5.31 -1.02
CA LEU A 119 14.93 -4.02 -1.27
C LEU A 119 16.47 -4.09 -1.30
N LEU A 120 17.07 -4.97 -0.50
CA LEU A 120 18.53 -5.17 -0.51
C LEU A 120 19.02 -5.86 -1.80
N LYS A 121 18.17 -6.66 -2.47
CA LYS A 121 18.48 -7.32 -3.74
C LYS A 121 18.33 -6.42 -4.96
N ARG A 122 17.77 -5.20 -4.82
CA ARG A 122 17.65 -4.26 -5.95
C ARG A 122 19.00 -3.94 -6.56
N GLN A 123 19.01 -3.83 -7.88
CA GLN A 123 20.17 -3.38 -8.62
C GLN A 123 20.41 -1.88 -8.45
N ASP A 124 19.34 -1.08 -8.55
CA ASP A 124 19.41 0.37 -8.39
C ASP A 124 19.35 0.74 -6.91
N LYS A 125 20.48 1.19 -6.38
CA LYS A 125 20.56 1.75 -5.03
C LYS A 125 20.58 3.27 -5.15
N ILE A 126 19.39 3.85 -5.12
CA ILE A 126 19.18 5.29 -5.22
C ILE A 126 19.11 5.85 -3.80
N ASP A 127 20.09 6.67 -3.45
CA ASP A 127 20.13 7.32 -2.14
C ASP A 127 19.11 8.46 -2.09
N LYS A 128 18.48 8.60 -0.93
CA LYS A 128 17.57 9.72 -0.69
C LYS A 128 18.28 11.04 -0.70
N THR A 129 17.58 12.08 -1.15
CA THR A 129 18.11 13.44 -1.09
C THR A 129 18.51 13.79 0.36
N GLN A 130 19.60 14.53 0.50
CA GLN A 130 20.08 14.98 1.81
C GLN A 130 18.98 15.72 2.60
N MET A 131 18.19 16.54 1.90
CA MET A 131 17.07 17.27 2.51
C MET A 131 15.99 16.31 3.07
N GLU A 132 15.60 15.27 2.34
CA GLU A 132 14.63 14.29 2.82
C GLU A 132 15.16 13.52 4.05
N SER A 133 16.46 13.20 4.04
CA SER A 133 17.11 12.57 5.19
C SER A 133 17.07 13.46 6.43
N ILE A 134 17.34 14.77 6.30
CA ILE A 134 17.25 15.75 7.39
C ILE A 134 15.82 15.82 7.94
N TRP A 135 14.82 15.97 7.08
CA TRP A 135 13.42 16.02 7.51
C TRP A 135 12.99 14.74 8.23
N ARG A 136 13.39 13.56 7.76
CA ARG A 136 13.12 12.29 8.43
C ARG A 136 13.77 12.20 9.80
N THR A 137 14.95 12.76 9.95
CA THR A 137 15.66 12.81 11.23
C THR A 137 14.99 13.79 12.20
N LEU A 138 14.59 14.97 11.74
CA LEU A 138 13.92 15.97 12.58
C LEU A 138 12.51 15.50 13.02
N PHE A 139 11.78 14.86 12.11
CA PHE A 139 10.42 14.37 12.36
C PHE A 139 10.38 12.84 12.55
N PHE A 140 11.46 12.26 13.14
CA PHE A 140 11.56 10.82 13.35
C PHE A 140 10.33 10.21 14.04
N TRP A 141 9.74 10.91 15.01
CA TRP A 141 8.56 10.49 15.74
C TRP A 141 7.33 10.33 14.85
N HIS A 142 7.22 11.14 13.78
CA HIS A 142 6.15 11.03 12.78
C HIS A 142 6.21 9.67 12.06
N TYR A 143 7.40 9.18 11.76
CA TYR A 143 7.60 7.91 11.07
C TYR A 143 7.64 6.68 12.00
N LEU A 144 8.00 6.86 13.27
CA LEU A 144 8.07 5.76 14.25
C LEU A 144 6.70 5.38 14.81
N ILE A 145 5.80 6.36 15.01
CA ILE A 145 4.51 6.11 15.63
C ILE A 145 3.50 5.75 14.54
N CYS A 146 2.85 4.59 14.67
CA CYS A 146 1.83 4.17 13.70
C CYS A 146 0.57 5.05 13.80
N THR A 147 -0.17 5.18 12.70
CA THR A 147 -1.41 5.99 12.58
C THR A 147 -2.41 5.72 13.70
N ARG A 148 -2.59 4.43 14.05
CA ARG A 148 -3.54 4.03 15.10
C ARG A 148 -3.13 4.57 16.47
N SER A 149 -1.83 4.47 16.81
CA SER A 149 -1.30 5.02 18.07
C SER A 149 -1.39 6.54 18.11
N LYS A 150 -1.09 7.23 17.00
CA LYS A 150 -1.28 8.69 16.89
C LYS A 150 -2.73 9.09 17.15
N ALA A 151 -3.70 8.37 16.56
CA ALA A 151 -5.13 8.64 16.77
C ALA A 151 -5.56 8.39 18.23
N LEU A 152 -5.04 7.34 18.88
CA LEU A 152 -5.30 7.07 20.29
C LEU A 152 -4.73 8.17 21.20
N PHE A 153 -3.49 8.59 20.98
CA PHE A 153 -2.89 9.70 21.73
C PHE A 153 -3.62 11.01 21.49
N PHE A 154 -4.04 11.29 20.26
CA PHE A 154 -4.84 12.46 19.93
C PHE A 154 -6.15 12.46 20.71
N SER A 155 -6.88 11.35 20.72
CA SER A 155 -8.14 11.21 21.48
C SER A 155 -7.92 11.35 22.99
N PHE A 156 -6.84 10.76 23.51
CA PHE A 156 -6.48 10.87 24.92
C PHE A 156 -6.23 12.33 25.34
N PHE A 157 -5.35 13.04 24.60
CA PHE A 157 -5.06 14.45 24.94
C PHE A 157 -6.25 15.37 24.70
N PHE A 158 -7.08 15.06 23.69
CA PHE A 158 -8.33 15.80 23.48
C PHE A 158 -9.26 15.68 24.69
N THR A 159 -9.46 14.47 25.21
CA THR A 159 -10.26 14.24 26.43
C THR A 159 -9.63 14.90 27.65
N LEU A 160 -8.29 14.81 27.78
CA LEU A 160 -7.56 15.42 28.88
C LEU A 160 -7.73 16.94 28.93
N ILE A 161 -7.77 17.64 27.81
CA ILE A 161 -8.02 19.08 27.75
C ILE A 161 -9.37 19.42 28.39
N TRP A 162 -10.45 18.67 28.07
CA TRP A 162 -11.75 18.92 28.66
C TRP A 162 -11.76 18.71 30.19
N ILE A 163 -11.06 17.68 30.67
CA ILE A 163 -10.89 17.42 32.09
C ILE A 163 -10.13 18.57 32.77
N LEU A 164 -9.02 19.00 32.17
CA LEU A 164 -8.21 20.10 32.71
C LEU A 164 -8.96 21.44 32.69
N LEU A 165 -9.77 21.71 31.67
CA LEU A 165 -10.65 22.89 31.63
C LEU A 165 -11.68 22.84 32.74
N PHE A 166 -12.29 21.69 33.00
CA PHE A 166 -13.23 21.50 34.12
C PHE A 166 -12.55 21.74 35.48
N ILE A 167 -11.35 21.16 35.70
CA ILE A 167 -10.58 21.37 36.92
C ILE A 167 -10.24 22.86 37.11
N ARG A 168 -9.91 23.57 36.02
CA ARG A 168 -9.55 24.98 36.06
C ARG A 168 -10.70 25.89 36.55
N ILE A 169 -11.96 25.48 36.44
CA ILE A 169 -13.10 26.24 36.98
C ILE A 169 -13.00 26.31 38.49
N TYR A 170 -12.51 25.26 39.16
CA TYR A 170 -12.40 25.15 40.61
C TYR A 170 -11.02 25.49 41.17
N GLN A 171 -9.97 25.26 40.36
CA GLN A 171 -8.59 25.44 40.81
C GLN A 171 -7.76 26.23 39.78
N ASN A 172 -7.37 27.46 40.13
CA ASN A 172 -6.52 28.29 39.29
C ASN A 172 -5.03 28.02 39.53
N SER A 173 -4.62 26.72 39.44
CA SER A 173 -3.24 26.30 39.62
C SER A 173 -2.37 26.58 38.39
N ILE A 174 -1.10 26.97 38.63
CA ILE A 174 -0.10 27.15 37.56
C ILE A 174 0.19 25.81 36.84
N LEU A 175 0.14 24.68 37.54
CA LEU A 175 0.35 23.37 36.99
C LEU A 175 -0.74 23.00 35.97
N VAL A 176 -2.00 23.31 36.27
CA VAL A 176 -3.14 23.07 35.35
C VAL A 176 -2.99 23.92 34.08
N LYS A 177 -2.49 25.17 34.20
CA LYS A 177 -2.21 26.01 33.03
C LYS A 177 -1.16 25.40 32.12
N TRP A 178 -0.04 24.95 32.67
CA TRP A 178 1.04 24.33 31.88
C TRP A 178 0.62 22.99 31.29
N ALA A 179 -0.15 22.18 32.02
CA ALA A 179 -0.71 20.94 31.54
C ALA A 179 -1.67 21.15 30.35
N LEU A 180 -2.49 22.21 30.38
CA LEU A 180 -3.35 22.61 29.25
C LEU A 180 -2.54 23.02 28.04
N ILE A 181 -1.55 23.91 28.21
CA ILE A 181 -0.70 24.38 27.12
C ILE A 181 0.02 23.21 26.45
N SER A 182 0.63 22.32 27.25
CA SER A 182 1.35 21.16 26.70
C SER A 182 0.40 20.18 25.97
N SER A 183 -0.80 19.95 26.52
CA SER A 183 -1.80 19.10 25.87
C SER A 183 -2.27 19.68 24.53
N ILE A 184 -2.49 21.00 24.46
CA ILE A 184 -2.86 21.69 23.21
C ILE A 184 -1.75 21.57 22.16
N LEU A 185 -0.48 21.79 22.55
CA LEU A 185 0.66 21.65 21.65
C LEU A 185 0.75 20.22 21.10
N LEU A 186 0.60 19.21 21.98
CA LEU A 186 0.63 17.80 21.55
C LEU A 186 -0.50 17.46 20.56
N ILE A 187 -1.72 17.96 20.78
CA ILE A 187 -2.82 17.77 19.83
C ILE A 187 -2.53 18.42 18.49
N VAL A 188 -1.99 19.62 18.47
CA VAL A 188 -1.62 20.31 17.23
C VAL A 188 -0.57 19.51 16.46
N PHE A 189 0.47 19.02 17.13
CA PHE A 189 1.51 18.19 16.51
C PHE A 189 0.96 16.84 16.00
N LEU A 190 0.17 16.14 16.81
CA LEU A 190 -0.43 14.86 16.41
C LEU A 190 -1.43 15.05 15.26
N GLY A 191 -2.24 16.11 15.32
CA GLY A 191 -3.20 16.45 14.26
C GLY A 191 -2.50 16.77 12.94
N ALA A 192 -1.46 17.61 12.96
CA ALA A 192 -0.65 17.92 11.80
C ALA A 192 -0.01 16.64 11.21
N SER A 193 0.52 15.77 12.08
CA SER A 193 1.08 14.48 11.67
C SER A 193 0.05 13.56 10.99
N LEU A 194 -1.16 13.48 11.52
CA LEU A 194 -2.26 12.68 10.92
C LEU A 194 -2.73 13.26 9.58
N ILE A 195 -2.83 14.60 9.48
CA ILE A 195 -3.19 15.28 8.23
C ILE A 195 -2.12 15.03 7.17
N MET A 196 -0.84 15.17 7.53
CA MET A 196 0.28 14.93 6.60
C MET A 196 0.27 13.50 6.08
N GLU A 197 0.11 12.51 6.96
CA GLU A 197 0.04 11.09 6.57
C GLU A 197 -1.15 10.81 5.65
N ARG A 198 -2.31 11.43 5.92
CA ARG A 198 -3.47 11.30 5.04
C ARG A 198 -3.25 11.98 3.69
N TYR A 199 -2.58 13.13 3.66
CA TYR A 199 -2.20 13.82 2.44
C TYR A 199 -1.25 12.95 1.60
N GLU A 200 -0.18 12.45 2.18
CA GLU A 200 0.77 11.55 1.51
C GLU A 200 0.04 10.34 0.92
N ARG A 201 -0.81 9.70 1.69
CA ARG A 201 -1.56 8.50 1.26
C ARG A 201 -2.53 8.76 0.11
N ASN A 202 -3.18 9.92 0.08
CA ASN A 202 -4.24 10.21 -0.89
C ASN A 202 -3.72 10.91 -2.16
N TYR A 203 -2.66 11.70 -2.06
CA TYR A 203 -2.21 12.57 -3.14
C TYR A 203 -0.85 12.16 -3.71
N ILE A 204 0.01 11.50 -2.95
CA ILE A 204 1.29 11.03 -3.46
C ILE A 204 1.12 9.61 -4.01
N LYS A 205 0.96 9.52 -5.32
CA LYS A 205 0.95 8.23 -6.02
C LYS A 205 2.38 7.74 -6.13
N SER A 206 2.66 6.59 -5.56
CA SER A 206 3.95 5.92 -5.67
C SER A 206 3.81 4.69 -6.57
N GLY A 207 4.89 4.28 -7.21
CA GLY A 207 4.93 3.09 -8.05
C GLY A 207 6.26 2.37 -7.95
N VAL A 208 6.32 1.22 -8.62
CA VAL A 208 7.51 0.36 -8.71
C VAL A 208 7.69 -0.05 -10.17
N ILE A 209 8.93 -0.01 -10.66
CA ILE A 209 9.29 -0.56 -11.98
C ILE A 209 9.21 -2.08 -11.89
N ILE A 210 8.41 -2.69 -12.77
CA ILE A 210 8.16 -4.14 -12.79
C ILE A 210 8.85 -4.85 -13.95
N THR A 211 9.27 -4.13 -14.97
CA THR A 211 10.08 -4.66 -16.07
C THR A 211 11.53 -4.81 -15.65
N LYS A 212 12.24 -5.80 -16.21
CA LYS A 212 13.66 -6.07 -15.88
C LYS A 212 14.51 -4.82 -16.03
N GLU A 213 14.33 -4.11 -17.14
CA GLU A 213 15.03 -2.88 -17.48
C GLU A 213 14.08 -1.91 -18.19
N VAL A 214 14.26 -0.62 -17.98
CA VAL A 214 13.53 0.43 -18.67
C VAL A 214 14.42 1.65 -18.90
N ASP A 215 14.43 2.13 -20.13
CA ASP A 215 15.11 3.39 -20.48
C ASP A 215 14.32 4.59 -19.98
N ALA A 216 14.92 5.33 -19.07
CA ALA A 216 14.37 6.59 -18.58
C ALA A 216 14.67 7.72 -19.57
N LYS A 217 13.63 8.43 -20.02
CA LYS A 217 13.71 9.42 -21.10
C LYS A 217 13.55 10.85 -20.58
N LYS A 218 14.12 11.82 -21.31
CA LYS A 218 13.95 13.26 -21.03
C LYS A 218 12.57 13.78 -21.40
N ALA A 219 11.86 13.10 -22.31
CA ALA A 219 10.54 13.50 -22.82
C ALA A 219 9.65 12.27 -23.07
N PRO A 220 8.30 12.42 -23.10
CA PRO A 220 7.34 11.33 -23.17
C PRO A 220 7.14 10.79 -24.59
N TYR A 221 8.21 10.35 -25.24
CA TYR A 221 8.18 9.66 -26.54
C TYR A 221 9.39 8.76 -26.72
N GLN A 222 9.28 7.72 -27.53
CA GLN A 222 10.25 6.65 -27.63
C GLN A 222 11.61 7.08 -28.23
N GLY A 223 11.61 8.06 -29.11
CA GLY A 223 12.83 8.62 -29.71
C GLY A 223 13.55 9.68 -28.87
N ALA A 224 13.07 9.99 -27.67
CA ALA A 224 13.71 10.95 -26.80
C ALA A 224 15.07 10.45 -26.28
N GLU A 225 15.96 11.38 -26.00
CA GLU A 225 17.24 11.08 -25.35
C GLU A 225 17.02 10.42 -23.99
N SER A 226 17.90 9.48 -23.64
CA SER A 226 17.91 8.88 -22.31
C SER A 226 18.35 9.91 -21.27
N GLU A 227 17.68 9.92 -20.12
CA GLU A 227 18.02 10.79 -18.99
C GLU A 227 19.27 10.29 -18.28
N PHE A 228 19.44 8.96 -18.21
CA PHE A 228 20.55 8.32 -17.54
C PHE A 228 21.40 7.52 -18.51
N LEU A 229 22.68 7.31 -18.16
CA LEU A 229 23.61 6.48 -18.93
C LEU A 229 23.29 4.99 -18.87
N LYS A 230 22.59 4.56 -17.84
CA LYS A 230 22.15 3.17 -17.63
C LYS A 230 20.64 3.13 -17.49
N PRO A 231 19.96 2.06 -17.92
CA PRO A 231 18.54 1.89 -17.70
C PRO A 231 18.23 1.79 -16.20
N LEU A 232 16.99 2.05 -15.84
CA LEU A 232 16.45 1.73 -14.51
C LEU A 232 16.00 0.27 -14.50
N HIS A 233 16.16 -0.40 -13.36
CA HIS A 233 15.86 -1.81 -13.21
C HIS A 233 14.62 -2.06 -12.36
N GLU A 234 14.10 -3.28 -12.43
CA GLU A 234 12.97 -3.74 -11.62
C GLU A 234 13.18 -3.50 -10.12
N GLY A 235 12.11 -3.17 -9.44
CA GLY A 235 12.13 -2.86 -8.00
C GLY A 235 12.52 -1.43 -7.66
N THR A 236 12.90 -0.61 -8.65
CA THR A 236 13.11 0.83 -8.45
C THR A 236 11.77 1.49 -8.12
N GLU A 237 11.73 2.16 -6.97
CA GLU A 237 10.56 2.86 -6.47
C GLU A 237 10.58 4.31 -6.92
N PHE A 238 9.40 4.88 -7.16
CA PHE A 238 9.26 6.26 -7.63
C PHE A 238 7.97 6.91 -7.11
N GLN A 239 7.92 8.24 -7.20
CA GLN A 239 6.69 9.02 -7.07
C GLN A 239 6.20 9.44 -8.45
N LEU A 240 4.91 9.23 -8.74
CA LEU A 240 4.29 9.70 -9.98
C LEU A 240 4.02 11.21 -9.87
N ILE A 241 4.55 11.97 -10.81
CA ILE A 241 4.31 13.42 -10.93
C ILE A 241 3.18 13.68 -11.93
N GLU A 242 3.26 13.06 -13.12
CA GLU A 242 2.37 13.32 -14.24
C GLU A 242 2.19 12.05 -15.06
N GLU A 243 1.00 11.87 -15.63
CA GLU A 243 0.69 10.82 -16.61
C GLU A 243 0.28 11.48 -17.92
N ARG A 244 0.97 11.11 -19.01
CA ARG A 244 0.72 11.71 -20.32
C ARG A 244 0.95 10.68 -21.44
N SER A 245 -0.11 10.42 -22.22
CA SER A 245 -0.03 9.64 -23.47
C SER A 245 0.69 8.28 -23.33
N GLY A 246 0.41 7.53 -22.23
CA GLY A 246 1.04 6.24 -21.96
C GLY A 246 2.44 6.33 -21.35
N TRP A 247 2.87 7.51 -20.91
CA TRP A 247 4.12 7.76 -20.21
C TRP A 247 3.87 8.29 -18.80
N PHE A 248 4.70 7.87 -17.85
CA PHE A 248 4.73 8.40 -16.50
C PHE A 248 5.96 9.30 -16.32
N LYS A 249 5.72 10.56 -15.90
CA LYS A 249 6.77 11.38 -15.34
C LYS A 249 6.96 11.00 -13.90
N ILE A 250 8.11 10.49 -13.58
CA ILE A 250 8.44 9.95 -12.27
C ILE A 250 9.50 10.80 -11.58
N LYS A 251 9.48 10.80 -10.25
CA LYS A 251 10.51 11.35 -9.40
C LYS A 251 11.14 10.22 -8.59
N LEU A 252 12.45 10.07 -8.69
CA LEU A 252 13.24 9.12 -7.94
C LEU A 252 13.60 9.64 -6.54
N ASP A 253 14.06 8.76 -5.66
CA ASP A 253 14.46 9.10 -4.28
C ASP A 253 15.59 10.13 -4.21
N ASP A 254 16.47 10.21 -5.23
CA ASP A 254 17.51 11.25 -5.34
C ASP A 254 16.98 12.61 -5.81
N GLY A 255 15.68 12.72 -6.06
CA GLY A 255 15.01 13.94 -6.50
C GLY A 255 15.01 14.16 -8.01
N LYS A 256 15.70 13.34 -8.81
CA LYS A 256 15.70 13.43 -10.28
C LYS A 256 14.35 13.05 -10.85
N THR A 257 13.99 13.70 -11.95
CA THR A 257 12.72 13.45 -12.64
C THR A 257 13.01 12.95 -14.05
N THR A 258 12.24 11.97 -14.50
CA THR A 258 12.39 11.36 -15.81
C THR A 258 11.05 10.82 -16.31
N TRP A 259 10.97 10.43 -17.58
CA TRP A 259 9.84 9.78 -18.19
C TRP A 259 10.12 8.31 -18.44
N ILE A 260 9.16 7.44 -18.05
CA ILE A 260 9.18 6.01 -18.37
C ILE A 260 7.86 5.61 -19.04
N PRO A 261 7.83 4.56 -19.87
CA PRO A 261 6.59 3.98 -20.36
C PRO A 261 5.71 3.53 -19.18
N ALA A 262 4.41 3.79 -19.24
CA ALA A 262 3.51 3.47 -18.13
C ALA A 262 3.39 1.94 -17.89
N ASP A 263 3.48 1.14 -18.94
CA ASP A 263 3.43 -0.33 -18.91
C ASP A 263 4.67 -0.98 -18.26
N SER A 264 5.78 -0.23 -18.11
CA SER A 264 6.99 -0.71 -17.44
C SER A 264 6.88 -0.71 -15.92
N SER A 265 5.79 -0.19 -15.37
CA SER A 265 5.64 0.03 -13.93
C SER A 265 4.19 -0.11 -13.47
N GLU A 266 4.00 -0.32 -12.18
CA GLU A 266 2.67 -0.31 -11.56
C GLU A 266 2.61 0.60 -10.34
N LEU A 267 1.45 1.20 -10.11
CA LEU A 267 1.17 2.02 -8.93
C LEU A 267 0.77 1.14 -7.74
N ILE A 268 1.21 1.60 -6.57
CA ILE A 268 0.97 0.93 -5.27
C ILE A 268 -0.44 1.24 -4.78
#